data_60fc47e774e4001a1eab397a618d3bab
#
_entry.id   60fc47e774e4001a1eab397a618d3bab
#
_cell.length_a   1.000
_cell.length_b   1.000
_cell.length_c   1.000
_cell.angle_alpha   90.00
_cell.angle_beta   90.00
_cell.angle_gamma   90.00
#
_symmetry.space_group_name_H-M   'P 1'
#
loop_
_entity.id
_entity.type
_entity.pdbx_description
1 polymer ?
#
loop_
_entity_poly.entity_id
_entity_poly.type
_entity_poly.pdbx_seq_one_letter_code
_entity_poly.pdbx_strand_id
1 'polypeptide(L)'
;DDEVTMLDEEVLPLLIPYVQQELEAPVYGISLGDLVWDNMPFHEVYKQRIRKIGVPVFQVIGNHDHNKAITVDADADASFEAAFGPTYYSYNIGDCHFIVLDDVLYTGSSSYTADITDEQMAWLEQDLKYVPKDKLIIIGLHIATSRRNRPTSHVADYKELYALLDGYNVRILSGHSHNNYTTTISETIEENTLGAVMGAYWNGEELCNDGSPRGHAVYEIEGNRIRNWYYKGTAFPREYQMYLYGPGEAVSEKYRDGLILNIFNWHTTWTVEVQEDNAGWVTLPSDSNLRYEMDRRAYDFMFGDTKPEHRPTAEPESNNDHMFYYKPASESWGTVTVRASDPYGNVYTESIRNE
;
A
#
# COMPACT_ATOMS: atom_id res chain seq x y z
N ASP A 1 -4.22 21.34 13.78
CA ASP A 1 -3.41 20.15 13.80
C ASP A 1 -3.22 19.64 12.37
N ASP A 2 -1.99 19.41 11.98
CA ASP A 2 -1.57 19.24 10.58
C ASP A 2 -2.22 18.04 9.89
N GLU A 3 -2.44 16.94 10.62
CA GLU A 3 -3.12 15.72 10.11
C GLU A 3 -4.55 16.00 9.62
N VAL A 4 -5.33 16.71 10.44
CA VAL A 4 -6.73 17.06 10.10
C VAL A 4 -6.76 18.05 8.95
N THR A 5 -5.82 18.98 8.91
CA THR A 5 -5.69 19.95 7.82
C THR A 5 -5.42 19.25 6.50
N MET A 6 -4.43 18.35 6.45
CA MET A 6 -4.12 17.58 5.23
C MET A 6 -5.31 16.72 4.79
N LEU A 7 -5.98 16.03 5.73
CA LEU A 7 -7.15 15.23 5.41
C LEU A 7 -8.29 16.09 4.82
N ASP A 8 -8.60 17.23 5.45
CA ASP A 8 -9.71 18.10 5.04
C ASP A 8 -9.40 18.95 3.79
N GLU A 9 -8.15 19.38 3.56
CA GLU A 9 -7.79 20.32 2.51
C GLU A 9 -7.17 19.65 1.29
N GLU A 10 -6.50 18.49 1.45
CA GLU A 10 -5.74 17.88 0.37
C GLU A 10 -6.27 16.50 -0.04
N VAL A 11 -6.72 15.66 0.91
CA VAL A 11 -7.12 14.28 0.61
C VAL A 11 -8.61 14.19 0.27
N LEU A 12 -9.49 14.59 1.18
CA LEU A 12 -10.94 14.44 0.99
C LEU A 12 -11.50 15.23 -0.22
N PRO A 13 -11.01 16.45 -0.54
CA PRO A 13 -11.47 17.17 -1.74
C PRO A 13 -11.21 16.44 -3.05
N LEU A 14 -10.21 15.55 -3.10
CA LEU A 14 -9.89 14.72 -4.25
C LEU A 14 -10.54 13.34 -4.18
N LEU A 15 -10.55 12.73 -3.01
CA LEU A 15 -11.07 11.37 -2.82
C LEU A 15 -12.59 11.31 -2.92
N ILE A 16 -13.32 12.28 -2.37
CA ILE A 16 -14.79 12.29 -2.38
C ILE A 16 -15.35 12.31 -3.82
N PRO A 17 -14.99 13.26 -4.69
CA PRO A 17 -15.50 13.24 -6.06
C PRO A 17 -15.07 12.00 -6.83
N TYR A 18 -13.86 11.51 -6.62
CA TYR A 18 -13.40 10.28 -7.24
C TYR A 18 -14.29 9.08 -6.87
N VAL A 19 -14.52 8.85 -5.58
CA VAL A 19 -15.36 7.73 -5.10
C VAL A 19 -16.82 7.88 -5.57
N GLN A 20 -17.36 9.08 -5.54
CA GLN A 20 -18.79 9.31 -5.81
C GLN A 20 -19.13 9.43 -7.31
N GLN A 21 -18.18 9.78 -8.15
CA GLN A 21 -18.44 10.12 -9.55
C GLN A 21 -17.71 9.23 -10.56
N GLU A 22 -16.56 8.66 -10.18
CA GLU A 22 -15.74 7.87 -11.10
C GLU A 22 -15.81 6.37 -10.83
N LEU A 23 -16.15 5.94 -9.61
CA LEU A 23 -16.30 4.52 -9.28
C LEU A 23 -17.74 4.05 -9.52
N GLU A 24 -17.89 2.83 -10.05
CA GLU A 24 -19.19 2.20 -10.24
C GLU A 24 -19.74 1.66 -8.91
N ALA A 25 -20.96 2.04 -8.56
CA ALA A 25 -21.63 1.57 -7.35
C ALA A 25 -22.06 0.08 -7.48
N PRO A 26 -22.09 -0.68 -6.38
CA PRO A 26 -21.82 -0.26 -4.99
C PRO A 26 -20.33 -0.18 -4.65
N VAL A 27 -19.95 0.84 -3.89
CA VAL A 27 -18.57 1.08 -3.45
C VAL A 27 -18.49 0.91 -1.93
N TYR A 28 -17.43 0.28 -1.48
CA TYR A 28 -17.08 0.08 -0.07
C TYR A 28 -15.60 0.38 0.12
N GLY A 29 -15.23 0.95 1.26
CA GLY A 29 -13.84 1.22 1.62
C GLY A 29 -13.36 0.36 2.78
N ILE A 30 -12.05 0.14 2.84
CA ILE A 30 -11.34 -0.39 4.00
C ILE A 30 -10.14 0.54 4.25
N SER A 31 -10.03 1.04 5.48
CA SER A 31 -8.84 1.75 5.94
C SER A 31 -7.95 0.78 6.71
N LEU A 32 -6.67 0.77 6.44
CA LEU A 32 -5.72 -0.25 6.89
C LEU A 32 -4.94 0.17 8.15
N GLY A 33 -5.57 0.93 9.03
CA GLY A 33 -4.98 1.34 10.32
C GLY A 33 -4.25 2.66 10.27
N ASP A 34 -3.74 3.07 11.44
CA ASP A 34 -3.13 4.37 11.69
C ASP A 34 -4.06 5.52 11.26
N LEU A 35 -5.29 5.48 11.80
CA LEU A 35 -6.35 6.45 11.51
C LEU A 35 -6.03 7.81 12.12
N VAL A 36 -5.25 7.77 13.20
CA VAL A 36 -4.77 8.94 13.96
C VAL A 36 -3.31 8.74 14.33
N TRP A 37 -2.62 9.82 14.71
CA TRP A 37 -1.25 9.76 15.20
C TRP A 37 -1.20 9.92 16.72
N ASP A 38 -1.39 8.81 17.45
CA ASP A 38 -1.28 8.77 18.92
C ASP A 38 -2.25 9.70 19.68
N ASN A 39 -3.24 10.27 19.01
CA ASN A 39 -4.18 11.21 19.58
C ASN A 39 -5.60 10.63 19.61
N MET A 40 -5.90 9.89 20.65
CA MET A 40 -7.16 9.13 20.79
C MET A 40 -8.44 9.97 20.60
N PRO A 41 -8.57 11.22 21.08
CA PRO A 41 -9.71 12.07 20.77
C PRO A 41 -9.97 12.30 19.28
N PHE A 42 -8.99 12.12 18.42
CA PHE A 42 -9.14 12.31 16.98
C PHE A 42 -9.84 11.15 16.29
N HIS A 43 -10.04 10.00 16.90
CA HIS A 43 -10.88 8.94 16.35
C HIS A 43 -12.28 9.44 15.98
N GLU A 44 -12.93 10.23 16.85
CA GLU A 44 -14.23 10.83 16.52
C GLU A 44 -14.15 11.90 15.42
N VAL A 45 -13.05 12.66 15.38
CA VAL A 45 -12.78 13.64 14.32
C VAL A 45 -12.62 12.92 12.98
N TYR A 46 -11.78 11.91 12.90
CA TYR A 46 -11.57 11.07 11.71
C TYR A 46 -12.89 10.43 11.25
N LYS A 47 -13.64 9.82 12.15
CA LYS A 47 -14.94 9.20 11.85
C LYS A 47 -15.91 10.18 11.17
N GLN A 48 -15.97 11.42 11.64
CA GLN A 48 -16.80 12.46 11.03
C GLN A 48 -16.33 12.84 9.62
N ARG A 49 -15.00 12.83 9.38
CA ARG A 49 -14.40 13.17 8.08
C ARG A 49 -14.61 12.06 7.08
N ILE A 50 -14.30 10.82 7.45
CA ILE A 50 -14.41 9.69 6.54
C ILE A 50 -15.86 9.43 6.08
N ARG A 51 -16.84 9.76 6.91
CA ARG A 51 -18.26 9.71 6.54
C ARG A 51 -18.64 10.63 5.38
N LYS A 52 -17.87 11.70 5.12
CA LYS A 52 -18.10 12.61 4.00
C LYS A 52 -17.87 11.94 2.64
N ILE A 53 -17.12 10.84 2.59
CA ILE A 53 -16.92 10.04 1.37
C ILE A 53 -18.27 9.50 0.86
N GLY A 54 -19.24 9.25 1.75
CA GLY A 54 -20.60 8.88 1.37
C GLY A 54 -20.79 7.39 1.07
N VAL A 55 -19.79 6.55 1.36
CA VAL A 55 -19.85 5.09 1.27
C VAL A 55 -19.45 4.46 2.61
N PRO A 56 -19.86 3.21 2.90
CA PRO A 56 -19.35 2.50 4.07
C PRO A 56 -17.82 2.33 3.98
N VAL A 57 -17.11 2.69 5.05
CA VAL A 57 -15.67 2.47 5.18
C VAL A 57 -15.42 1.69 6.46
N PHE A 58 -14.90 0.48 6.32
CA PHE A 58 -14.55 -0.42 7.40
C PHE A 58 -13.15 -0.07 7.90
N GLN A 59 -12.91 -0.20 9.21
CA GLN A 59 -11.68 0.26 9.83
C GLN A 59 -10.88 -0.94 10.35
N VAL A 60 -9.58 -0.92 10.08
CA VAL A 60 -8.56 -1.73 10.75
C VAL A 60 -7.90 -0.86 11.80
N ILE A 61 -7.51 -1.42 12.93
CA ILE A 61 -6.70 -0.72 13.93
C ILE A 61 -5.22 -0.78 13.54
N GLY A 62 -4.47 0.31 13.77
CA GLY A 62 -3.02 0.38 13.59
C GLY A 62 -2.29 0.72 14.89
N ASN A 63 -0.97 0.71 14.86
CA ASN A 63 -0.18 0.93 16.08
C ASN A 63 -0.29 2.36 16.64
N HIS A 64 -0.66 3.34 15.82
CA HIS A 64 -0.92 4.72 16.26
C HIS A 64 -2.34 4.96 16.77
N ASP A 65 -3.23 3.97 16.65
CA ASP A 65 -4.60 4.02 17.14
C ASP A 65 -4.72 3.55 18.61
N HIS A 66 -3.63 3.09 19.21
CA HIS A 66 -3.55 2.65 20.60
C HIS A 66 -3.14 3.79 21.55
N ASN A 67 -3.72 3.79 22.74
CA ASN A 67 -3.34 4.74 23.78
C ASN A 67 -2.00 4.36 24.41
N LYS A 68 -0.95 5.07 24.06
CA LYS A 68 0.43 4.82 24.51
C LYS A 68 0.65 4.94 26.02
N ALA A 69 -0.27 5.57 26.74
CA ALA A 69 -0.19 5.68 28.21
C ALA A 69 -0.67 4.40 28.94
N ILE A 70 -1.32 3.48 28.23
CA ILE A 70 -1.88 2.24 28.76
C ILE A 70 -0.96 1.07 28.38
N THR A 71 -0.82 0.12 29.30
CA THR A 71 0.10 -1.02 29.15
C THR A 71 -0.61 -2.35 28.93
N VAL A 72 -1.93 -2.34 28.98
CA VAL A 72 -2.78 -3.50 28.72
C VAL A 72 -3.39 -3.32 27.35
N ASP A 73 -3.16 -4.24 26.46
CA ASP A 73 -3.57 -4.17 25.06
C ASP A 73 -5.07 -3.89 24.91
N ALA A 74 -5.92 -4.74 25.48
CA ALA A 74 -7.37 -4.60 25.47
C ALA A 74 -7.95 -3.32 26.11
N ASP A 75 -7.15 -2.53 26.81
CA ASP A 75 -7.51 -1.23 27.32
C ASP A 75 -6.93 -0.10 26.47
N ALA A 76 -5.85 -0.38 25.73
CA ALA A 76 -5.15 0.61 24.90
C ALA A 76 -5.94 0.94 23.62
N ASP A 77 -6.74 0.02 23.11
CA ASP A 77 -7.60 0.15 21.96
C ASP A 77 -9.02 0.69 22.26
N ALA A 78 -9.37 0.88 23.53
CA ALA A 78 -10.73 1.29 23.96
C ALA A 78 -11.27 2.54 23.25
N SER A 79 -10.42 3.47 22.85
CA SER A 79 -10.84 4.67 22.08
C SER A 79 -11.23 4.31 20.64
N PHE A 80 -10.49 3.40 20.01
CA PHE A 80 -10.84 2.88 18.70
C PHE A 80 -12.17 2.13 18.77
N GLU A 81 -12.32 1.20 19.72
CA GLU A 81 -13.55 0.43 19.89
C GLU A 81 -14.78 1.31 20.15
N ALA A 82 -14.64 2.34 20.98
CA ALA A 82 -15.72 3.31 21.23
C ALA A 82 -16.16 4.05 19.95
N ALA A 83 -15.21 4.31 19.04
CA ALA A 83 -15.50 5.03 17.80
C ALA A 83 -16.02 4.10 16.68
N PHE A 84 -15.41 2.92 16.50
CA PHE A 84 -15.59 2.09 15.30
C PHE A 84 -16.17 0.71 15.58
N GLY A 85 -16.15 0.22 16.81
CA GLY A 85 -16.53 -1.14 17.18
C GLY A 85 -15.31 -2.05 17.36
N PRO A 86 -15.49 -3.37 17.36
CA PRO A 86 -14.44 -4.32 17.69
C PRO A 86 -13.22 -4.18 16.77
N THR A 87 -12.03 -4.52 17.28
CA THR A 87 -10.79 -4.43 16.53
C THR A 87 -10.65 -5.55 15.49
N TYR A 88 -11.32 -6.70 15.71
CA TYR A 88 -11.41 -7.79 14.73
C TYR A 88 -12.87 -8.23 14.50
N TYR A 89 -13.23 -8.49 13.27
CA TYR A 89 -14.59 -8.85 12.86
C TYR A 89 -14.63 -9.39 11.43
N SER A 90 -15.76 -9.96 11.03
CA SER A 90 -16.02 -10.38 9.65
C SER A 90 -17.40 -9.95 9.15
N TYR A 91 -17.54 -9.86 7.83
CA TYR A 91 -18.80 -9.56 7.17
C TYR A 91 -18.81 -10.07 5.73
N ASN A 92 -20.00 -10.15 5.14
CA ASN A 92 -20.16 -10.57 3.75
C ASN A 92 -20.69 -9.44 2.89
N ILE A 93 -20.12 -9.29 1.70
CA ILE A 93 -20.66 -8.47 0.61
C ILE A 93 -20.73 -9.36 -0.64
N GLY A 94 -21.92 -9.69 -1.08
CA GLY A 94 -22.12 -10.61 -2.20
C GLY A 94 -21.44 -11.97 -1.98
N ASP A 95 -20.59 -12.36 -2.93
CA ASP A 95 -19.85 -13.61 -2.86
C ASP A 95 -18.47 -13.48 -2.22
N CYS A 96 -18.19 -12.34 -1.60
CA CYS A 96 -16.96 -12.10 -0.86
C CYS A 96 -17.18 -12.18 0.64
N HIS A 97 -16.20 -12.74 1.34
CA HIS A 97 -16.11 -12.74 2.79
C HIS A 97 -14.96 -11.84 3.22
N PHE A 98 -15.26 -10.81 3.97
CA PHE A 98 -14.28 -9.85 4.48
C PHE A 98 -13.96 -10.17 5.93
N ILE A 99 -12.69 -10.13 6.26
CA ILE A 99 -12.16 -10.37 7.60
C ILE A 99 -11.26 -9.18 7.94
N VAL A 100 -11.47 -8.59 9.10
CA VAL A 100 -10.56 -7.62 9.69
C VAL A 100 -9.90 -8.27 10.89
N LEU A 101 -8.57 -8.19 10.95
CA LEU A 101 -7.79 -8.71 12.07
C LEU A 101 -7.03 -7.56 12.73
N ASP A 102 -6.85 -7.69 14.03
CA ASP A 102 -5.95 -6.85 14.82
C ASP A 102 -4.62 -7.59 14.95
N ASP A 103 -3.61 -7.08 14.29
CA ASP A 103 -2.27 -7.65 14.26
C ASP A 103 -1.23 -6.80 15.01
N VAL A 104 -1.72 -5.88 15.85
CA VAL A 104 -0.91 -5.03 16.71
C VAL A 104 -1.12 -5.42 18.18
N LEU A 105 -0.30 -6.32 18.69
CA LEU A 105 -0.31 -6.65 20.12
C LEU A 105 0.50 -5.59 20.89
N TYR A 106 -0.20 -4.66 21.53
CA TYR A 106 0.42 -3.56 22.24
C TYR A 106 0.98 -3.98 23.60
N THR A 107 2.26 -3.71 23.85
CA THR A 107 2.97 -4.15 25.07
C THR A 107 3.24 -3.00 26.05
N GLY A 108 2.72 -1.80 25.75
CA GLY A 108 2.85 -0.60 26.57
C GLY A 108 4.08 0.26 26.26
N SER A 109 4.08 1.49 26.76
CA SER A 109 5.18 2.45 26.60
C SER A 109 5.63 2.67 25.15
N SER A 110 4.68 2.77 24.23
CA SER A 110 4.92 2.90 22.77
C SER A 110 5.56 1.67 22.12
N SER A 111 5.48 0.50 22.76
CA SER A 111 5.98 -0.77 22.23
C SER A 111 4.83 -1.70 21.86
N TYR A 112 4.97 -2.39 20.75
CA TYR A 112 4.05 -3.42 20.29
C TYR A 112 4.82 -4.54 19.58
N THR A 113 4.18 -5.68 19.42
CA THR A 113 4.61 -6.76 18.54
C THR A 113 3.59 -6.92 17.43
N ALA A 114 4.07 -7.26 16.24
CA ALA A 114 3.21 -7.64 15.14
C ALA A 114 2.80 -9.10 15.33
N ASP A 115 1.59 -9.33 15.82
CA ASP A 115 1.12 -10.65 16.21
C ASP A 115 -0.41 -10.71 16.19
N ILE A 116 -0.98 -11.90 15.95
CA ILE A 116 -2.41 -12.16 16.03
C ILE A 116 -2.64 -13.06 17.24
N THR A 117 -3.46 -12.63 18.20
CA THR A 117 -3.65 -13.39 19.43
C THR A 117 -4.27 -14.77 19.17
N ASP A 118 -3.95 -15.73 20.03
CA ASP A 118 -4.56 -17.08 20.02
C ASP A 118 -6.10 -17.03 20.02
N GLU A 119 -6.67 -16.05 20.70
CA GLU A 119 -8.13 -15.83 20.74
C GLU A 119 -8.69 -15.45 19.37
N GLN A 120 -8.03 -14.51 18.66
CA GLN A 120 -8.41 -14.15 17.31
C GLN A 120 -8.24 -15.30 16.33
N MET A 121 -7.14 -16.07 16.45
CA MET A 121 -6.91 -17.24 15.61
C MET A 121 -8.00 -18.30 15.81
N ALA A 122 -8.40 -18.56 17.06
CA ALA A 122 -9.49 -19.49 17.38
C ALA A 122 -10.84 -18.97 16.87
N TRP A 123 -11.10 -17.66 16.97
CA TRP A 123 -12.27 -17.03 16.39
C TRP A 123 -12.29 -17.15 14.86
N LEU A 124 -11.17 -16.87 14.20
CA LEU A 124 -11.04 -16.98 12.75
C LEU A 124 -11.27 -18.42 12.27
N GLU A 125 -10.70 -19.43 12.96
CA GLU A 125 -10.96 -20.84 12.68
C GLU A 125 -12.46 -21.17 12.76
N GLN A 126 -13.15 -20.57 13.73
CA GLN A 126 -14.59 -20.78 13.92
C GLN A 126 -15.43 -20.10 12.83
N ASP A 127 -15.05 -18.86 12.46
CA ASP A 127 -15.70 -18.09 11.41
C ASP A 127 -15.61 -18.80 10.05
N LEU A 128 -14.40 -19.26 9.70
CA LEU A 128 -14.13 -19.96 8.44
C LEU A 128 -14.91 -21.26 8.26
N LYS A 129 -15.40 -21.91 9.34
CA LYS A 129 -16.27 -23.10 9.24
C LYS A 129 -17.60 -22.82 8.55
N TYR A 130 -18.04 -21.57 8.54
CA TYR A 130 -19.28 -21.14 7.92
C TYR A 130 -19.05 -20.50 6.53
N VAL A 131 -17.80 -20.37 6.09
CA VAL A 131 -17.46 -19.75 4.81
C VAL A 131 -17.26 -20.84 3.75
N PRO A 132 -18.08 -20.87 2.69
CA PRO A 132 -17.85 -21.77 1.55
C PRO A 132 -16.49 -21.55 0.90
N LYS A 133 -15.85 -22.64 0.49
CA LYS A 133 -14.48 -22.58 -0.08
C LYS A 133 -14.40 -21.87 -1.44
N ASP A 134 -15.50 -21.65 -2.11
CA ASP A 134 -15.59 -20.91 -3.36
C ASP A 134 -15.73 -19.40 -3.19
N LYS A 135 -15.91 -18.91 -1.96
CA LYS A 135 -15.90 -17.45 -1.71
C LYS A 135 -14.49 -16.85 -1.86
N LEU A 136 -14.46 -15.62 -2.37
CA LEU A 136 -13.27 -14.79 -2.26
C LEU A 136 -13.17 -14.26 -0.81
N ILE A 137 -12.04 -14.51 -0.17
CA ILE A 137 -11.73 -13.92 1.13
C ILE A 137 -10.88 -12.67 0.93
N ILE A 138 -11.26 -11.56 1.57
CA ILE A 138 -10.47 -10.35 1.64
C ILE A 138 -10.15 -10.07 3.11
N ILE A 139 -8.88 -10.06 3.46
CA ILE A 139 -8.41 -9.79 4.81
C ILE A 139 -7.80 -8.40 4.85
N GLY A 140 -8.27 -7.57 5.79
CA GLY A 140 -7.63 -6.29 6.15
C GLY A 140 -6.90 -6.46 7.47
N LEU A 141 -5.63 -6.09 7.50
CA LEU A 141 -4.79 -6.00 8.70
C LEU A 141 -3.83 -4.82 8.56
N HIS A 142 -3.14 -4.43 9.61
CA HIS A 142 -2.29 -3.24 9.57
C HIS A 142 -0.87 -3.59 9.12
N ILE A 143 -0.22 -4.54 9.75
CA ILE A 143 1.17 -4.91 9.49
C ILE A 143 1.21 -6.07 8.50
N ALA A 144 2.08 -6.00 7.50
CA ALA A 144 2.18 -7.06 6.49
C ALA A 144 2.50 -8.43 7.08
N THR A 145 1.80 -9.47 6.62
CA THR A 145 2.07 -10.86 7.02
C THR A 145 3.34 -11.41 6.37
N SER A 146 3.71 -10.88 5.22
CA SER A 146 4.92 -11.25 4.51
C SER A 146 5.51 -10.06 3.77
N ARG A 147 6.82 -9.96 3.79
CA ARG A 147 7.56 -8.95 3.03
C ARG A 147 8.64 -9.63 2.22
N ARG A 148 8.53 -9.56 0.90
CA ARG A 148 9.43 -10.24 -0.04
C ARG A 148 10.92 -10.05 0.26
N ASN A 149 11.30 -8.86 0.71
CA ASN A 149 12.69 -8.49 0.91
C ASN A 149 13.07 -8.24 2.38
N ARG A 150 12.13 -8.35 3.34
CA ARG A 150 12.36 -8.16 4.78
C ARG A 150 11.62 -9.21 5.61
N PRO A 151 12.13 -10.44 5.67
CA PRO A 151 11.42 -11.54 6.33
C PRO A 151 11.27 -11.39 7.87
N THR A 152 11.87 -10.37 8.46
CA THR A 152 11.80 -10.09 9.91
C THR A 152 10.79 -9.02 10.31
N SER A 153 10.17 -8.35 9.34
CA SER A 153 9.18 -7.27 9.58
C SER A 153 7.80 -7.74 9.15
N HIS A 154 7.26 -8.75 9.81
CA HIS A 154 5.97 -9.35 9.51
C HIS A 154 5.32 -9.87 10.79
N VAL A 155 4.02 -10.16 10.69
CA VAL A 155 3.22 -10.76 11.76
C VAL A 155 3.81 -12.10 12.19
N ALA A 156 3.95 -12.35 13.50
CA ALA A 156 4.63 -13.55 14.04
C ALA A 156 3.92 -14.84 13.61
N ASP A 157 2.58 -14.88 13.72
CA ASP A 157 1.77 -16.08 13.48
C ASP A 157 1.27 -16.20 12.01
N TYR A 158 2.00 -15.62 11.08
CA TYR A 158 1.61 -15.63 9.65
C TYR A 158 1.45 -17.07 9.09
N LYS A 159 2.21 -18.05 9.59
CA LYS A 159 2.12 -19.44 9.09
C LYS A 159 0.83 -20.12 9.53
N GLU A 160 0.43 -19.87 10.75
CA GLU A 160 -0.82 -20.35 11.33
C GLU A 160 -2.01 -19.73 10.60
N LEU A 161 -1.94 -18.43 10.33
CA LEU A 161 -2.94 -17.73 9.49
C LEU A 161 -3.04 -18.37 8.11
N TYR A 162 -1.92 -18.60 7.42
CA TYR A 162 -1.95 -19.20 6.08
C TYR A 162 -2.49 -20.63 6.09
N ALA A 163 -2.21 -21.39 7.16
CA ALA A 163 -2.74 -22.74 7.30
C ALA A 163 -4.28 -22.77 7.46
N LEU A 164 -4.88 -21.80 8.16
CA LEU A 164 -6.33 -21.63 8.26
C LEU A 164 -6.95 -21.25 6.90
N LEU A 165 -6.23 -20.48 6.10
CA LEU A 165 -6.68 -19.98 4.80
C LEU A 165 -6.51 -20.98 3.66
N ASP A 166 -5.89 -22.14 3.91
CA ASP A 166 -5.66 -23.14 2.88
C ASP A 166 -6.96 -23.58 2.18
N GLY A 167 -6.89 -23.65 0.87
CA GLY A 167 -8.03 -24.00 0.01
C GLY A 167 -9.03 -22.87 -0.25
N TYR A 168 -8.79 -21.65 0.22
CA TYR A 168 -9.54 -20.46 -0.17
C TYR A 168 -8.76 -19.63 -1.20
N ASN A 169 -9.49 -18.81 -1.97
CA ASN A 169 -8.88 -17.73 -2.74
C ASN A 169 -8.86 -16.47 -1.87
N VAL A 170 -7.68 -15.94 -1.58
CA VAL A 170 -7.48 -14.91 -0.56
C VAL A 170 -6.69 -13.72 -1.11
N ARG A 171 -7.18 -12.53 -0.81
CA ARG A 171 -6.44 -11.28 -0.94
C ARG A 171 -6.24 -10.68 0.44
N ILE A 172 -4.98 -10.54 0.86
CA ILE A 172 -4.62 -9.83 2.08
C ILE A 172 -4.27 -8.39 1.72
N LEU A 173 -4.77 -7.44 2.48
CA LEU A 173 -4.51 -6.02 2.35
C LEU A 173 -3.84 -5.53 3.62
N SER A 174 -2.68 -4.91 3.49
CA SER A 174 -1.91 -4.38 4.62
C SER A 174 -1.39 -2.96 4.35
N GLY A 175 -1.00 -2.26 5.39
CA GLY A 175 -0.50 -0.89 5.38
C GLY A 175 0.84 -0.73 6.08
N HIS A 176 0.91 0.14 7.12
CA HIS A 176 2.00 0.34 8.07
C HIS A 176 3.33 0.84 7.48
N SER A 177 3.79 0.25 6.38
CA SER A 177 5.11 0.55 5.83
C SER A 177 5.16 1.78 4.93
N HIS A 178 4.01 2.35 4.58
CA HIS A 178 3.87 3.48 3.65
C HIS A 178 4.56 3.25 2.30
N ASN A 179 4.50 2.02 1.80
CA ASN A 179 5.09 1.58 0.54
C ASN A 179 4.10 0.69 -0.21
N ASN A 180 4.26 0.61 -1.53
CA ASN A 180 3.53 -0.35 -2.35
C ASN A 180 4.39 -1.56 -2.68
N TYR A 181 3.89 -2.75 -2.37
CA TYR A 181 4.46 -4.00 -2.90
C TYR A 181 3.43 -5.12 -2.85
N THR A 182 3.60 -6.09 -3.74
CA THR A 182 2.75 -7.27 -3.82
C THR A 182 3.58 -8.51 -3.53
N THR A 183 3.08 -9.38 -2.66
CA THR A 183 3.73 -10.65 -2.32
C THR A 183 2.81 -11.80 -2.70
N THR A 184 3.26 -12.68 -3.60
CA THR A 184 2.62 -13.97 -3.84
C THR A 184 3.04 -14.92 -2.72
N ILE A 185 2.08 -15.34 -1.89
CA ILE A 185 2.30 -16.25 -0.77
C ILE A 185 2.12 -17.69 -1.24
N SER A 186 1.06 -17.96 -2.00
CA SER A 186 0.78 -19.24 -2.62
C SER A 186 0.04 -19.04 -3.95
N GLU A 187 -0.37 -20.12 -4.61
CA GLU A 187 -1.20 -20.02 -5.83
C GLU A 187 -2.55 -19.35 -5.59
N THR A 188 -3.04 -19.35 -4.34
CA THR A 188 -4.36 -18.84 -3.99
C THR A 188 -4.33 -17.70 -2.98
N ILE A 189 -3.18 -17.35 -2.43
CA ILE A 189 -3.02 -16.27 -1.45
C ILE A 189 -2.03 -15.23 -1.98
N GLU A 190 -2.50 -14.00 -2.14
CA GLU A 190 -1.67 -12.85 -2.49
C GLU A 190 -1.90 -11.73 -1.49
N GLU A 191 -0.85 -11.05 -1.09
CA GLU A 191 -0.89 -9.88 -0.22
C GLU A 191 -0.47 -8.62 -0.99
N ASN A 192 -1.27 -7.56 -0.84
CA ASN A 192 -0.91 -6.22 -1.28
C ASN A 192 -0.69 -5.34 -0.05
N THR A 193 0.54 -4.91 0.16
CA THR A 193 0.85 -3.81 1.07
C THR A 193 0.73 -2.51 0.29
N LEU A 194 -0.01 -1.56 0.83
CA LEU A 194 -0.41 -0.36 0.12
C LEU A 194 0.25 0.88 0.72
N GLY A 195 0.56 1.82 -0.16
CA GLY A 195 1.02 3.14 0.22
C GLY A 195 -0.05 3.91 0.99
N ALA A 196 0.38 4.84 1.84
CA ALA A 196 -0.52 5.61 2.68
C ALA A 196 -1.20 6.74 1.89
N VAL A 197 -2.47 6.98 2.20
CA VAL A 197 -3.23 8.11 1.63
C VAL A 197 -2.68 9.47 2.07
N MET A 198 -1.93 9.50 3.16
CA MET A 198 -1.23 10.66 3.70
C MET A 198 0.24 10.74 3.26
N GLY A 199 0.72 9.77 2.46
CA GLY A 199 2.10 9.70 2.01
C GLY A 199 3.07 9.13 3.05
N ALA A 200 4.35 9.44 2.89
CA ALA A 200 5.38 8.98 3.81
C ALA A 200 5.16 9.49 5.23
N TYR A 201 4.69 10.70 5.33
CA TYR A 201 4.13 11.36 6.52
C TYR A 201 3.39 12.59 6.04
N TRP A 202 2.50 13.15 6.89
CA TRP A 202 1.70 14.35 6.58
C TRP A 202 2.50 15.63 6.26
N ASN A 203 3.79 15.64 6.46
CA ASN A 203 4.71 16.71 6.07
C ASN A 203 5.59 16.33 4.88
N GLY A 204 5.33 15.17 4.25
CA GLY A 204 5.96 14.75 3.00
C GLY A 204 5.33 15.46 1.81
N GLU A 205 6.10 15.63 0.74
CA GLU A 205 5.52 15.86 -0.56
C GLU A 205 4.60 14.69 -0.92
N GLU A 206 3.73 14.80 -1.88
CA GLU A 206 2.69 13.84 -2.25
C GLU A 206 3.20 12.41 -2.56
N LEU A 207 4.19 11.92 -1.78
CA LEU A 207 4.91 10.68 -1.99
C LEU A 207 4.90 9.77 -0.77
N CYS A 208 4.93 8.47 -1.03
CA CYS A 208 5.27 7.42 -0.10
C CYS A 208 6.79 7.20 -0.04
N ASN A 209 7.26 6.37 0.90
CA ASN A 209 8.69 6.14 1.11
C ASN A 209 9.41 5.51 -0.11
N ASP A 210 8.67 4.80 -0.94
CA ASP A 210 9.13 4.14 -2.17
C ASP A 210 9.07 5.03 -3.41
N GLY A 211 8.66 6.30 -3.24
CA GLY A 211 8.47 7.25 -4.33
C GLY A 211 7.17 7.07 -5.12
N SER A 212 6.31 6.13 -4.76
CA SER A 212 4.94 6.10 -5.28
C SER A 212 4.15 7.31 -4.76
N PRO A 213 3.17 7.83 -5.49
CA PRO A 213 2.34 8.91 -4.97
C PRO A 213 1.54 8.42 -3.77
N ARG A 214 1.25 9.30 -2.80
CA ARG A 214 0.25 9.01 -1.77
C ARG A 214 -1.07 8.63 -2.42
N GLY A 215 -1.77 7.62 -1.89
CA GLY A 215 -2.94 7.12 -2.60
C GLY A 215 -3.62 5.94 -1.92
N HIS A 216 -4.39 5.23 -2.73
CA HIS A 216 -5.18 4.08 -2.32
C HIS A 216 -5.29 3.07 -3.46
N ALA A 217 -5.66 1.84 -3.13
CA ALA A 217 -5.97 0.83 -4.14
C ALA A 217 -7.48 0.78 -4.43
N VAL A 218 -7.82 0.44 -5.66
CA VAL A 218 -9.19 0.17 -6.11
C VAL A 218 -9.26 -1.26 -6.62
N TYR A 219 -10.20 -2.05 -6.09
CA TYR A 219 -10.46 -3.43 -6.50
C TYR A 219 -11.85 -3.51 -7.14
N GLU A 220 -11.90 -3.96 -8.38
CA GLU A 220 -13.14 -4.26 -9.11
C GLU A 220 -13.45 -5.75 -8.92
N ILE A 221 -14.54 -6.05 -8.24
CA ILE A 221 -14.89 -7.43 -7.87
C ILE A 221 -16.18 -7.83 -8.59
N GLU A 222 -16.14 -8.99 -9.25
CA GLU A 222 -17.30 -9.59 -9.92
C GLU A 222 -17.53 -11.00 -9.37
N GLY A 223 -18.65 -11.18 -8.68
CA GLY A 223 -18.94 -12.43 -7.97
C GLY A 223 -17.87 -12.70 -6.89
N ASN A 224 -17.15 -13.81 -7.04
CA ASN A 224 -16.07 -14.25 -6.14
C ASN A 224 -14.65 -14.02 -6.71
N ARG A 225 -14.48 -13.06 -7.60
CA ARG A 225 -13.20 -12.82 -8.28
C ARG A 225 -12.86 -11.33 -8.32
N ILE A 226 -11.60 -11.02 -8.08
CA ILE A 226 -11.03 -9.72 -8.43
C ILE A 226 -10.84 -9.71 -9.94
N ARG A 227 -11.64 -8.88 -10.61
CA ARG A 227 -11.61 -8.71 -12.06
C ARG A 227 -10.48 -7.78 -12.49
N ASN A 228 -10.24 -6.80 -11.66
CA ASN A 228 -9.21 -5.78 -11.88
C ASN A 228 -8.82 -5.13 -10.56
N TRP A 229 -7.61 -4.62 -10.47
CA TRP A 229 -7.23 -3.72 -9.41
C TRP A 229 -6.09 -2.81 -9.87
N TYR A 230 -5.99 -1.64 -9.27
CA TYR A 230 -4.93 -0.68 -9.54
C TYR A 230 -4.69 0.22 -8.34
N TYR A 231 -3.50 0.75 -8.25
CA TYR A 231 -3.18 1.80 -7.29
C TYR A 231 -3.52 3.16 -7.88
N LYS A 232 -4.15 4.02 -7.10
CA LYS A 232 -4.59 5.37 -7.50
C LYS A 232 -3.89 6.40 -6.62
N GLY A 233 -2.94 7.14 -7.18
CA GLY A 233 -2.40 8.33 -6.52
C GLY A 233 -3.52 9.37 -6.32
N THR A 234 -3.65 9.91 -5.09
CA THR A 234 -4.78 10.79 -4.73
C THR A 234 -4.91 11.99 -5.67
N ALA A 235 -3.80 12.67 -5.97
CA ALA A 235 -3.78 13.85 -6.84
C ALA A 235 -3.50 13.54 -8.32
N PHE A 236 -3.31 12.28 -8.69
CA PHE A 236 -2.88 11.88 -10.02
C PHE A 236 -3.96 11.10 -10.78
N PRO A 237 -3.97 11.11 -12.12
CA PRO A 237 -4.85 10.24 -12.88
C PRO A 237 -4.50 8.75 -12.67
N ARG A 238 -5.45 7.86 -12.99
CA ARG A 238 -5.26 6.40 -12.86
C ARG A 238 -4.04 5.89 -13.65
N GLU A 239 -3.74 6.53 -14.77
CA GLU A 239 -2.67 6.14 -15.69
C GLU A 239 -1.28 6.46 -15.15
N TYR A 240 -1.17 7.31 -14.12
CA TYR A 240 0.12 7.63 -13.48
C TYR A 240 0.58 6.50 -12.57
N GLN A 241 1.26 5.52 -13.18
CA GLN A 241 1.71 4.30 -12.51
C GLN A 241 3.24 4.15 -12.49
N MET A 242 3.96 5.13 -13.00
CA MET A 242 5.42 5.10 -12.98
C MET A 242 6.03 6.50 -13.06
N TYR A 243 7.30 6.59 -12.63
CA TYR A 243 8.14 7.76 -12.80
C TYR A 243 9.50 7.36 -13.37
N LEU A 244 10.02 8.12 -14.33
CA LEU A 244 11.26 7.84 -15.03
C LEU A 244 12.32 8.90 -14.68
N TYR A 245 13.51 8.45 -14.33
CA TYR A 245 14.66 9.29 -14.06
C TYR A 245 15.68 9.17 -15.17
N GLY A 246 16.24 10.30 -15.59
CA GLY A 246 17.28 10.38 -16.60
C GLY A 246 18.68 9.98 -16.10
N PRO A 247 19.65 9.92 -17.01
CA PRO A 247 21.04 9.72 -16.63
C PRO A 247 21.52 10.79 -15.64
N GLY A 248 22.26 10.37 -14.62
CA GLY A 248 22.74 11.25 -13.54
C GLY A 248 21.82 11.33 -12.33
N GLU A 249 20.54 10.95 -12.45
CA GLU A 249 19.53 11.13 -11.40
C GLU A 249 19.44 9.95 -10.41
N ALA A 250 20.00 8.77 -10.73
CA ALA A 250 20.05 7.66 -9.77
C ALA A 250 20.73 8.08 -8.46
N VAL A 251 20.18 7.64 -7.32
CA VAL A 251 20.80 7.86 -6.01
C VAL A 251 22.12 7.11 -5.96
N SER A 252 22.13 5.84 -6.33
CA SER A 252 23.36 5.02 -6.41
C SER A 252 24.20 5.39 -7.60
N GLU A 253 25.48 5.71 -7.37
CA GLU A 253 26.46 6.05 -8.43
C GLU A 253 26.55 4.99 -9.53
N LYS A 254 26.36 3.73 -9.15
CA LYS A 254 26.41 2.57 -10.05
C LYS A 254 25.44 2.65 -11.23
N TYR A 255 24.32 3.35 -11.08
CA TYR A 255 23.26 3.39 -12.06
C TYR A 255 23.07 4.76 -12.73
N ARG A 256 23.99 5.71 -12.49
CA ARG A 256 23.93 7.09 -13.04
C ARG A 256 24.18 7.17 -14.54
N ASP A 257 24.65 6.11 -15.17
CA ASP A 257 24.90 6.06 -16.62
C ASP A 257 23.69 5.57 -17.44
N GLY A 258 22.53 5.48 -16.82
CA GLY A 258 21.28 5.06 -17.46
C GLY A 258 20.06 5.63 -16.77
N LEU A 259 18.89 5.11 -17.13
CA LEU A 259 17.61 5.51 -16.60
C LEU A 259 17.20 4.64 -15.41
N ILE A 260 16.52 5.24 -14.45
CA ILE A 260 15.81 4.51 -13.40
C ILE A 260 14.30 4.59 -13.67
N LEU A 261 13.65 3.44 -13.63
CA LEU A 261 12.22 3.30 -13.86
C LEU A 261 11.58 2.87 -12.55
N ASN A 262 10.83 3.78 -11.91
CA ASN A 262 10.04 3.46 -10.73
C ASN A 262 8.61 3.13 -11.17
N ILE A 263 8.22 1.85 -11.10
CA ILE A 263 6.89 1.35 -11.50
C ILE A 263 6.13 1.00 -10.24
N PHE A 264 5.33 1.94 -9.74
CA PHE A 264 4.83 2.04 -8.36
C PHE A 264 4.16 0.80 -7.77
N ASN A 265 3.52 0.00 -8.59
CA ASN A 265 2.75 -1.16 -8.13
C ASN A 265 3.16 -2.45 -8.85
N TRP A 266 4.39 -2.46 -9.36
CA TRP A 266 4.89 -3.60 -10.11
C TRP A 266 4.92 -4.88 -9.27
N HIS A 267 4.57 -5.98 -9.92
CA HIS A 267 4.69 -7.33 -9.40
C HIS A 267 5.34 -8.25 -10.45
N THR A 268 5.89 -9.38 -10.03
CA THR A 268 6.58 -10.33 -10.90
C THR A 268 5.73 -10.90 -12.05
N THR A 269 4.42 -10.76 -11.97
CA THR A 269 3.45 -11.12 -13.02
C THR A 269 3.28 -10.05 -14.09
N TRP A 270 3.84 -8.85 -13.88
CA TRP A 270 3.78 -7.77 -14.86
C TRP A 270 4.86 -7.92 -15.91
N THR A 271 4.57 -7.45 -17.11
CA THR A 271 5.57 -7.32 -18.19
C THR A 271 6.02 -5.88 -18.27
N VAL A 272 7.34 -5.65 -18.22
CA VAL A 272 7.95 -4.32 -18.42
C VAL A 272 8.73 -4.34 -19.71
N GLU A 273 8.44 -3.40 -20.60
CA GLU A 273 9.09 -3.29 -21.90
C GLU A 273 9.59 -1.86 -22.11
N VAL A 274 10.71 -1.75 -22.80
CA VAL A 274 11.33 -0.46 -23.12
C VAL A 274 11.50 -0.36 -24.63
N GLN A 275 11.26 0.82 -25.17
CA GLN A 275 11.49 1.18 -26.57
C GLN A 275 12.38 2.43 -26.61
N GLU A 276 13.55 2.33 -27.26
CA GLU A 276 14.42 3.45 -27.54
C GLU A 276 14.15 3.99 -28.93
N ASP A 277 13.76 5.26 -29.02
CA ASP A 277 13.38 5.93 -30.26
C ASP A 277 12.32 5.13 -31.05
N ASN A 278 12.67 4.70 -32.27
CA ASN A 278 11.83 3.89 -33.16
C ASN A 278 12.27 2.42 -33.20
N ALA A 279 13.10 1.96 -32.26
CA ALA A 279 13.53 0.57 -32.20
C ALA A 279 12.38 -0.36 -31.81
N GLY A 280 12.61 -1.67 -31.88
CA GLY A 280 11.65 -2.66 -31.34
C GLY A 280 11.58 -2.59 -29.80
N TRP A 281 10.45 -3.03 -29.25
CA TRP A 281 10.29 -3.21 -27.81
C TRP A 281 11.22 -4.28 -27.26
N VAL A 282 11.84 -4.00 -26.14
CA VAL A 282 12.72 -4.92 -25.41
C VAL A 282 12.08 -5.19 -24.04
N THR A 283 11.78 -6.45 -23.76
CA THR A 283 11.25 -6.85 -22.44
C THR A 283 12.38 -6.87 -21.42
N LEU A 284 12.20 -6.21 -20.29
CA LEU A 284 13.08 -6.33 -19.14
C LEU A 284 12.74 -7.61 -18.37
N PRO A 285 13.74 -8.43 -17.98
CA PRO A 285 13.49 -9.61 -17.18
C PRO A 285 12.82 -9.25 -15.84
N SER A 286 11.86 -10.07 -15.40
CA SER A 286 11.11 -9.84 -14.14
C SER A 286 11.98 -9.94 -12.87
N ASP A 287 13.19 -10.49 -12.98
CA ASP A 287 14.19 -10.57 -11.91
C ASP A 287 15.28 -9.49 -12.03
N SER A 288 15.16 -8.57 -13.00
CA SER A 288 16.10 -7.46 -13.22
C SER A 288 15.79 -6.21 -12.42
N ASN A 289 14.80 -6.26 -11.52
CA ASN A 289 14.50 -5.17 -10.61
C ASN A 289 15.69 -4.86 -9.71
N LEU A 290 15.90 -3.57 -9.48
CA LEU A 290 16.97 -3.10 -8.61
C LEU A 290 16.60 -3.37 -7.15
N ARG A 291 17.53 -3.97 -6.42
CA ARG A 291 17.47 -4.00 -4.97
C ARG A 291 18.39 -2.90 -4.46
N TYR A 292 17.95 -2.21 -3.41
CA TYR A 292 18.72 -1.17 -2.74
C TYR A 292 18.86 0.15 -3.53
N GLU A 293 18.08 0.37 -4.59
CA GLU A 293 17.93 1.69 -5.19
C GLU A 293 16.78 2.43 -4.52
N MET A 294 17.00 3.67 -4.12
CA MET A 294 16.00 4.55 -3.54
C MET A 294 15.36 5.43 -4.62
N ASP A 295 14.11 5.81 -4.42
CA ASP A 295 13.50 6.84 -5.26
C ASP A 295 14.21 8.19 -5.03
N ARG A 296 14.57 8.87 -6.09
CA ARG A 296 15.33 10.11 -6.02
C ARG A 296 14.57 11.24 -5.34
N ARG A 297 13.27 11.38 -5.59
CA ARG A 297 12.43 12.41 -4.98
C ARG A 297 12.28 12.18 -3.48
N ALA A 298 12.02 10.93 -3.07
CA ALA A 298 11.97 10.56 -1.66
C ALA A 298 13.32 10.77 -0.97
N TYR A 299 14.42 10.47 -1.65
CA TYR A 299 15.77 10.71 -1.14
C TYR A 299 16.07 12.21 -0.96
N ASP A 300 15.78 13.03 -1.96
CA ASP A 300 16.03 14.47 -1.92
C ASP A 300 15.17 15.17 -0.88
N PHE A 301 13.94 14.72 -0.68
CA PHE A 301 13.07 15.19 0.38
C PHE A 301 13.71 14.97 1.77
N MET A 302 14.32 13.82 2.00
CA MET A 302 14.92 13.48 3.30
C MET A 302 16.33 14.05 3.48
N PHE A 303 17.14 14.03 2.46
CA PHE A 303 18.58 14.30 2.55
C PHE A 303 19.05 15.49 1.71
N GLY A 304 18.18 16.06 0.87
CA GLY A 304 18.47 17.22 0.03
C GLY A 304 18.72 18.51 0.79
N ASP A 305 19.09 19.57 0.09
CA ASP A 305 19.43 20.87 0.65
C ASP A 305 18.18 21.64 1.17
N THR A 306 16.99 21.36 0.60
CA THR A 306 15.70 21.95 0.98
C THR A 306 14.95 21.04 1.94
N LYS A 307 15.50 20.85 3.14
CA LYS A 307 14.88 19.97 4.14
C LYS A 307 13.67 20.64 4.78
N PRO A 308 12.53 19.92 4.95
CA PRO A 308 11.43 20.44 5.72
C PRO A 308 11.85 20.72 7.16
N GLU A 309 11.25 21.74 7.79
CA GLU A 309 11.55 22.17 9.16
C GLU A 309 11.32 21.03 10.17
N HIS A 310 10.33 20.19 9.89
CA HIS A 310 10.07 18.95 10.61
C HIS A 310 10.31 17.77 9.70
N ARG A 311 11.37 17.00 9.96
CA ARG A 311 11.67 15.81 9.18
C ARG A 311 10.74 14.67 9.57
N PRO A 312 10.18 13.94 8.59
CA PRO A 312 9.63 12.64 8.87
C PRO A 312 10.71 11.71 9.44
N THR A 313 10.31 10.79 10.29
CA THR A 313 11.22 9.80 10.87
C THR A 313 11.47 8.61 9.95
N ALA A 314 10.65 8.44 8.89
CA ALA A 314 10.85 7.38 7.92
C ALA A 314 11.89 7.79 6.87
N GLU A 315 12.81 6.88 6.64
CA GLU A 315 13.78 6.99 5.57
C GLU A 315 13.17 6.53 4.23
N PRO A 316 13.70 7.01 3.08
CA PRO A 316 13.33 6.46 1.79
C PRO A 316 13.52 4.94 1.77
N GLU A 317 12.60 4.21 1.14
CA GLU A 317 12.67 2.76 1.11
C GLU A 317 13.90 2.30 0.31
N SER A 318 14.84 1.72 1.02
CA SER A 318 16.09 1.21 0.44
C SER A 318 16.01 -0.22 -0.08
N ASN A 319 14.87 -0.88 0.12
CA ASN A 319 14.64 -2.27 -0.29
C ASN A 319 13.43 -2.34 -1.24
N ASN A 320 13.38 -1.40 -2.15
CA ASN A 320 12.35 -1.24 -3.14
C ASN A 320 12.46 -2.36 -4.20
N ASP A 321 11.35 -3.01 -4.57
CA ASP A 321 11.36 -4.11 -5.52
C ASP A 321 10.70 -3.77 -6.87
N HIS A 322 10.24 -2.53 -7.04
CA HIS A 322 9.61 -2.04 -8.26
C HIS A 322 10.44 -0.99 -9.03
N MET A 323 11.73 -0.90 -8.75
CA MET A 323 12.68 -0.07 -9.47
C MET A 323 13.43 -0.90 -10.52
N PHE A 324 13.63 -0.33 -11.71
CA PHE A 324 14.37 -0.95 -12.80
C PHE A 324 15.43 -0.02 -13.34
N TYR A 325 16.46 -0.61 -13.95
CA TYR A 325 17.51 0.12 -14.62
C TYR A 325 17.48 -0.20 -16.11
N TYR A 326 17.58 0.82 -16.93
CA TYR A 326 17.76 0.68 -18.37
C TYR A 326 18.90 1.57 -18.85
N LYS A 327 19.87 0.98 -19.55
CA LYS A 327 20.95 1.72 -20.19
C LYS A 327 20.67 1.85 -21.68
N PRO A 328 20.45 3.07 -22.20
CA PRO A 328 20.28 3.28 -23.63
C PRO A 328 21.50 2.78 -24.42
N ALA A 329 21.26 2.30 -25.63
CA ALA A 329 22.29 1.76 -26.50
C ALA A 329 23.31 2.80 -27.00
N SER A 330 22.91 4.08 -27.00
CA SER A 330 23.73 5.20 -27.46
C SER A 330 23.57 6.39 -26.51
N GLU A 331 24.63 7.17 -26.30
CA GLU A 331 24.54 8.43 -25.57
C GLU A 331 23.66 9.49 -26.27
N SER A 332 23.44 9.32 -27.56
CA SER A 332 22.59 10.20 -28.40
C SER A 332 21.18 9.66 -28.61
N TRP A 333 20.63 8.85 -27.64
CA TRP A 333 19.23 8.45 -27.70
C TRP A 333 18.30 9.70 -27.68
N GLY A 334 17.16 9.63 -28.34
CA GLY A 334 16.20 10.74 -28.40
C GLY A 334 15.10 10.60 -27.35
N THR A 335 14.41 9.47 -27.35
CA THR A 335 13.30 9.19 -26.45
C THR A 335 13.36 7.74 -26.01
N VAL A 336 13.15 7.50 -24.73
CA VAL A 336 12.91 6.16 -24.20
C VAL A 336 11.47 6.11 -23.69
N THR A 337 10.71 5.16 -24.23
CA THR A 337 9.33 4.87 -23.82
C THR A 337 9.29 3.57 -23.04
N VAL A 338 8.66 3.58 -21.88
CA VAL A 338 8.46 2.42 -21.01
C VAL A 338 6.99 2.03 -21.07
N ARG A 339 6.71 0.73 -21.19
CA ARG A 339 5.39 0.14 -21.12
C ARG A 339 5.36 -0.93 -20.04
N ALA A 340 4.45 -0.79 -19.08
CA ALA A 340 4.20 -1.80 -18.05
C ALA A 340 2.78 -2.35 -18.24
N SER A 341 2.64 -3.68 -18.27
CA SER A 341 1.37 -4.36 -18.46
C SER A 341 1.12 -5.32 -17.30
N ASP A 342 -0.04 -5.24 -16.68
CA ASP A 342 -0.46 -6.10 -15.58
C ASP A 342 -1.24 -7.34 -16.08
N PRO A 343 -1.50 -8.33 -15.21
CA PRO A 343 -2.26 -9.53 -15.59
C PRO A 343 -3.75 -9.28 -15.89
N TYR A 344 -4.26 -8.10 -15.55
CA TYR A 344 -5.67 -7.72 -15.76
C TYR A 344 -5.90 -7.06 -17.12
N GLY A 345 -4.82 -6.82 -17.89
CA GLY A 345 -4.86 -6.19 -19.19
C GLY A 345 -4.72 -4.67 -19.16
N ASN A 346 -4.43 -4.07 -17.99
CA ASN A 346 -4.06 -2.67 -17.97
C ASN A 346 -2.66 -2.48 -18.56
N VAL A 347 -2.51 -1.41 -19.33
CA VAL A 347 -1.23 -1.04 -19.96
C VAL A 347 -0.95 0.42 -19.63
N TYR A 348 0.18 0.64 -19.00
CA TYR A 348 0.66 1.97 -18.60
C TYR A 348 1.90 2.33 -19.40
N THR A 349 1.98 3.56 -19.85
CA THR A 349 3.08 4.01 -20.73
C THR A 349 3.56 5.38 -20.28
N GLU A 350 4.88 5.53 -20.16
CA GLU A 350 5.54 6.80 -19.86
C GLU A 350 6.78 6.96 -20.74
N SER A 351 7.19 8.20 -21.00
CA SER A 351 8.33 8.48 -21.87
C SER A 351 9.23 9.55 -21.27
N ILE A 352 10.54 9.39 -21.46
CA ILE A 352 11.54 10.38 -21.12
C ILE A 352 12.36 10.76 -22.36
N ARG A 353 12.75 12.02 -22.46
CA ARG A 353 13.59 12.53 -23.55
C ARG A 353 14.99 12.81 -23.04
N ASN A 354 15.97 12.59 -23.90
CA ASN A 354 17.35 13.02 -23.68
C ASN A 354 17.42 14.53 -23.95
N GLU A 355 17.70 15.31 -22.91
CA GLU A 355 17.85 16.76 -23.01
C GLU A 355 19.29 17.18 -23.37
#